data_e8577044a7f81130f82191e064ebe932
#
_entry.id   e8577044a7f81130f82191e064ebe932
#
_cell.length_a   1.000
_cell.length_b   1.000
_cell.length_c   1.000
_cell.angle_alpha   90.00
_cell.angle_beta   90.00
_cell.angle_gamma   90.00
#
_symmetry.space_group_name_H-M   'P 1'
#
loop_
_entity.id
_entity.type
_entity.pdbx_description
1 polymer ?
#
loop_
_entity_poly.entity_id
_entity_poly.type
_entity_poly.pdbx_seq_one_letter_code
_entity_poly.pdbx_strand_id
1 'polypeptide(L)'
;MKKFVVCLLLAVLSGCASYSQSFQKVELLLSQQKPELALQELEKNPSTGNNELLYLLDKAMLQRMSGLYKASNTSFEQAKVLMDKLEATSMVEQLGALTINDSTMSYEGEDYEQIAVHIYAALNYIELGLWDEARVEALQIDERLKRLKEKRDGKAIEDPFARYLTGFIFEQGGEYSDAMIAYRDSYQIYQRYKQPIPLFLQQDLLRLSKYLDLKQEYKTYIKQFAIKAVSSVRQLQQQGEIVLLIHQSLAPIKRSQELLVYSDTGVPLRISMPVYQSRPNYIRNARLVVGESSVTTVVVDSFDKLARLSLKTHRTAIVARLIARALIKKQAAHQAEDKGGALAGLLVDVAGMVTETADTRSWLTLPKNIHFARLPVSAGTHHIILELIGAAGHVIQTVDFGDVTLKQSEKVVLEKSFIAPYSQ
;
A
#
# COMPACT_ATOMS: atom_id res chain seq x y z
N MET A 1 -26.19 -10.56 -43.10
CA MET A 1 -26.35 -10.91 -41.68
C MET A 1 -25.15 -11.67 -41.11
N LYS A 2 -24.66 -12.79 -41.66
CA LYS A 2 -23.49 -13.52 -41.09
C LYS A 2 -22.21 -12.69 -40.96
N LYS A 3 -21.87 -11.82 -41.92
CA LYS A 3 -20.69 -10.95 -41.85
C LYS A 3 -20.82 -9.85 -40.77
N PHE A 4 -22.02 -9.35 -40.48
CA PHE A 4 -22.29 -8.36 -39.45
C PHE A 4 -22.16 -8.95 -38.05
N VAL A 5 -22.62 -10.21 -37.85
CA VAL A 5 -22.49 -10.96 -36.59
C VAL A 5 -21.02 -11.30 -36.30
N VAL A 6 -20.25 -11.65 -37.33
CA VAL A 6 -18.78 -11.90 -37.17
C VAL A 6 -18.00 -10.61 -36.83
N CYS A 7 -18.35 -9.48 -37.45
CA CYS A 7 -17.74 -8.19 -37.09
C CYS A 7 -18.14 -7.72 -35.69
N LEU A 8 -19.38 -7.99 -35.24
CA LEU A 8 -19.82 -7.69 -33.88
C LEU A 8 -19.13 -8.60 -32.85
N LEU A 9 -18.95 -9.89 -33.17
CA LEU A 9 -18.17 -10.83 -32.33
C LEU A 9 -16.68 -10.46 -32.28
N LEU A 10 -16.08 -10.00 -33.36
CA LEU A 10 -14.69 -9.52 -33.39
C LEU A 10 -14.50 -8.18 -32.64
N ALA A 11 -15.51 -7.31 -32.62
CA ALA A 11 -15.47 -6.08 -31.82
C ALA A 11 -15.60 -6.33 -30.31
N VAL A 12 -16.25 -7.43 -29.90
CA VAL A 12 -16.34 -7.85 -28.48
C VAL A 12 -15.05 -8.55 -28.04
N LEU A 13 -14.25 -9.10 -28.97
CA LEU A 13 -12.94 -9.72 -28.70
C LEU A 13 -11.78 -8.71 -28.61
N SER A 14 -11.99 -7.43 -28.94
CA SER A 14 -11.07 -6.36 -28.53
C SER A 14 -11.21 -6.18 -27.01
N GLY A 15 -10.74 -7.20 -26.28
CA GLY A 15 -10.80 -7.27 -24.85
C GLY A 15 -10.27 -6.00 -24.22
N CYS A 16 -11.04 -5.43 -23.32
CA CYS A 16 -10.57 -4.38 -22.44
C CYS A 16 -9.25 -4.84 -21.81
N ALA A 17 -8.14 -4.31 -22.29
CA ALA A 17 -6.85 -4.51 -21.61
C ALA A 17 -7.08 -4.16 -20.13
N SER A 18 -6.82 -5.09 -19.22
CA SER A 18 -6.97 -4.80 -17.80
C SER A 18 -6.07 -3.61 -17.46
N TYR A 19 -6.43 -2.80 -16.48
CA TYR A 19 -5.61 -1.67 -16.02
C TYR A 19 -4.13 -2.11 -15.83
N SER A 20 -3.91 -3.28 -15.25
CA SER A 20 -2.58 -3.86 -15.06
C SER A 20 -1.82 -4.14 -16.37
N GLN A 21 -2.51 -4.45 -17.47
CA GLN A 21 -1.87 -4.67 -18.77
C GLN A 21 -1.42 -3.34 -19.40
N SER A 22 -2.24 -2.30 -19.28
CA SER A 22 -1.86 -0.95 -19.77
C SER A 22 -0.69 -0.36 -18.99
N PHE A 23 -0.45 -0.82 -17.76
CA PHE A 23 0.61 -0.35 -16.88
C PHE A 23 2.01 -0.93 -17.17
N GLN A 24 2.15 -1.95 -18.04
CA GLN A 24 3.42 -2.64 -18.28
C GLN A 24 4.56 -1.70 -18.74
N LYS A 25 4.25 -0.72 -19.59
CA LYS A 25 5.25 0.26 -20.05
C LYS A 25 5.70 1.17 -18.91
N VAL A 26 4.80 1.59 -18.05
CA VAL A 26 5.10 2.39 -16.85
C VAL A 26 6.04 1.60 -15.94
N GLU A 27 5.72 0.33 -15.67
CA GLU A 27 6.56 -0.55 -14.87
C GLU A 27 7.97 -0.75 -15.46
N LEU A 28 8.07 -0.92 -16.78
CA LEU A 28 9.35 -1.01 -17.48
C LEU A 28 10.20 0.26 -17.28
N LEU A 29 9.61 1.44 -17.42
CA LEU A 29 10.30 2.71 -17.22
C LEU A 29 10.73 2.90 -15.76
N LEU A 30 9.90 2.50 -14.80
CA LEU A 30 10.24 2.50 -13.39
C LEU A 30 11.41 1.57 -13.07
N SER A 31 11.47 0.38 -13.68
CA SER A 31 12.61 -0.54 -13.51
C SER A 31 13.92 0.01 -14.07
N GLN A 32 13.84 0.94 -15.02
CA GLN A 32 14.98 1.70 -15.57
C GLN A 32 15.30 2.96 -14.75
N GLN A 33 14.67 3.17 -13.58
CA GLN A 33 14.82 4.35 -12.74
C GLN A 33 14.48 5.67 -13.47
N LYS A 34 13.42 5.66 -14.29
CA LYS A 34 12.95 6.81 -15.09
C LYS A 34 11.51 7.21 -14.71
N PRO A 35 11.26 7.68 -13.48
CA PRO A 35 9.91 7.96 -13.01
C PRO A 35 9.22 9.09 -13.79
N GLU A 36 9.98 10.08 -14.30
CA GLU A 36 9.43 11.19 -15.11
C GLU A 36 8.86 10.68 -16.45
N LEU A 37 9.56 9.74 -17.09
CA LEU A 37 9.07 9.11 -18.33
C LEU A 37 7.90 8.17 -18.04
N ALA A 38 7.92 7.49 -16.89
CA ALA A 38 6.81 6.66 -16.44
C ALA A 38 5.53 7.49 -16.20
N LEU A 39 5.67 8.69 -15.61
CA LEU A 39 4.57 9.64 -15.42
C LEU A 39 4.00 10.09 -16.78
N GLN A 40 4.87 10.49 -17.71
CA GLN A 40 4.45 10.89 -19.06
C GLN A 40 3.74 9.74 -19.80
N GLU A 41 4.19 8.50 -19.63
CA GLU A 41 3.54 7.33 -20.25
C GLU A 41 2.15 7.08 -19.66
N LEU A 42 1.99 7.20 -18.32
CA LEU A 42 0.70 7.09 -17.66
C LEU A 42 -0.27 8.18 -18.15
N GLU A 43 0.20 9.41 -18.27
CA GLU A 43 -0.62 10.57 -18.66
C GLU A 43 -1.05 10.57 -20.15
N LYS A 44 -0.47 9.72 -21.02
CA LYS A 44 -0.97 9.54 -22.39
C LYS A 44 -2.36 8.92 -22.45
N ASN A 45 -2.69 8.10 -21.47
CA ASN A 45 -3.96 7.37 -21.42
C ASN A 45 -4.61 7.52 -20.03
N PRO A 46 -5.13 8.72 -19.68
CA PRO A 46 -5.76 8.93 -18.40
C PRO A 46 -7.00 8.03 -18.28
N SER A 47 -7.11 7.33 -17.16
CA SER A 47 -8.28 6.51 -16.86
C SER A 47 -9.33 7.33 -16.13
N THR A 48 -10.60 7.13 -16.53
CA THR A 48 -11.79 7.72 -15.91
C THR A 48 -12.76 6.64 -15.47
N GLY A 49 -13.84 7.03 -14.80
CA GLY A 49 -14.87 6.08 -14.38
C GLY A 49 -14.34 5.07 -13.37
N ASN A 50 -14.55 3.78 -13.62
CA ASN A 50 -14.25 2.69 -12.66
C ASN A 50 -12.77 2.57 -12.26
N ASN A 51 -11.84 3.12 -13.04
CA ASN A 51 -10.40 3.08 -12.77
C ASN A 51 -9.80 4.46 -12.42
N GLU A 52 -10.62 5.49 -12.27
CA GLU A 52 -10.16 6.86 -12.00
C GLU A 52 -9.35 6.94 -10.71
N LEU A 53 -9.79 6.27 -9.65
CA LEU A 53 -9.04 6.24 -8.39
C LEU A 53 -7.64 5.63 -8.57
N LEU A 54 -7.52 4.49 -9.26
CA LEU A 54 -6.21 3.87 -9.54
C LEU A 54 -5.29 4.80 -10.32
N TYR A 55 -5.84 5.47 -11.34
CA TYR A 55 -5.07 6.44 -12.12
C TYR A 55 -4.53 7.58 -11.25
N LEU A 56 -5.36 8.15 -10.37
CA LEU A 56 -4.96 9.21 -9.45
C LEU A 56 -3.88 8.75 -8.47
N LEU A 57 -4.03 7.54 -7.92
CA LEU A 57 -3.07 6.94 -7.00
C LEU A 57 -1.72 6.68 -7.66
N ASP A 58 -1.71 6.05 -8.83
CA ASP A 58 -0.48 5.77 -9.58
C ASP A 58 0.18 7.06 -10.06
N LYS A 59 -0.61 8.05 -10.53
CA LYS A 59 -0.12 9.37 -10.89
C LYS A 59 0.55 10.08 -9.72
N ALA A 60 -0.08 10.09 -8.56
CA ALA A 60 0.46 10.73 -7.36
C ALA A 60 1.81 10.12 -6.95
N MET A 61 1.94 8.78 -6.98
CA MET A 61 3.20 8.13 -6.67
C MET A 61 4.29 8.40 -7.71
N LEU A 62 3.96 8.42 -9.00
CA LEU A 62 4.93 8.77 -10.05
C LEU A 62 5.40 10.21 -9.94
N GLN A 63 4.49 11.15 -9.61
CA GLN A 63 4.85 12.54 -9.29
C GLN A 63 5.79 12.62 -8.09
N ARG A 64 5.50 11.86 -7.01
CA ARG A 64 6.36 11.77 -5.84
C ARG A 64 7.75 11.22 -6.21
N MET A 65 7.83 10.10 -6.93
CA MET A 65 9.09 9.50 -7.38
C MET A 65 9.92 10.45 -8.27
N SER A 66 9.25 11.40 -8.93
CA SER A 66 9.86 12.47 -9.76
C SER A 66 10.20 13.74 -8.93
N GLY A 67 10.05 13.74 -7.60
CA GLY A 67 10.29 14.91 -6.74
C GLY A 67 9.22 16.00 -6.84
N LEU A 68 8.10 15.74 -7.50
CA LEU A 68 7.00 16.69 -7.68
C LEU A 68 6.00 16.60 -6.53
N TYR A 69 6.47 16.79 -5.29
CA TYR A 69 5.70 16.54 -4.06
C TYR A 69 4.40 17.34 -3.96
N LYS A 70 4.39 18.61 -4.38
CA LYS A 70 3.17 19.44 -4.38
C LYS A 70 2.12 18.90 -5.35
N ALA A 71 2.53 18.52 -6.56
CA ALA A 71 1.63 17.93 -7.56
C ALA A 71 1.11 16.56 -7.08
N SER A 72 1.98 15.76 -6.48
CA SER A 72 1.62 14.49 -5.85
C SER A 72 0.53 14.67 -4.79
N ASN A 73 0.66 15.64 -3.88
CA ASN A 73 -0.37 15.93 -2.89
C ASN A 73 -1.68 16.39 -3.54
N THR A 74 -1.62 17.20 -4.61
CA THR A 74 -2.85 17.54 -5.36
C THR A 74 -3.56 16.31 -5.91
N SER A 75 -2.82 15.35 -6.47
CA SER A 75 -3.39 14.09 -6.96
C SER A 75 -3.92 13.21 -5.82
N PHE A 76 -3.25 13.17 -4.66
CA PHE A 76 -3.76 12.47 -3.47
C PHE A 76 -5.02 13.11 -2.91
N GLU A 77 -5.13 14.45 -2.89
CA GLU A 77 -6.38 15.12 -2.48
C GLU A 77 -7.55 14.75 -3.39
N GLN A 78 -7.34 14.73 -4.71
CA GLN A 78 -8.36 14.27 -5.66
C GLN A 78 -8.75 12.81 -5.40
N ALA A 79 -7.77 11.94 -5.11
CA ALA A 79 -8.02 10.55 -4.78
C ALA A 79 -8.84 10.42 -3.47
N LYS A 80 -8.53 11.18 -2.42
CA LYS A 80 -9.26 11.19 -1.14
C LYS A 80 -10.72 11.59 -1.33
N VAL A 81 -10.98 12.68 -2.07
CA VAL A 81 -12.35 13.12 -2.39
C VAL A 81 -13.11 12.05 -3.15
N LEU A 82 -12.46 11.39 -4.12
CA LEU A 82 -13.09 10.31 -4.87
C LEU A 82 -13.36 9.07 -4.00
N MET A 83 -12.43 8.71 -3.11
CA MET A 83 -12.61 7.60 -2.15
C MET A 83 -13.83 7.83 -1.24
N ASP A 84 -13.99 9.03 -0.69
CA ASP A 84 -15.15 9.37 0.16
C ASP A 84 -16.47 9.32 -0.63
N LYS A 85 -16.47 9.79 -1.88
CA LYS A 85 -17.62 9.68 -2.78
C LYS A 85 -17.97 8.21 -3.08
N LEU A 86 -16.99 7.39 -3.40
CA LEU A 86 -17.19 5.96 -3.70
C LEU A 86 -17.69 5.21 -2.47
N GLU A 87 -17.18 5.51 -1.28
CA GLU A 87 -17.66 4.91 -0.03
C GLU A 87 -19.16 5.18 0.19
N ALA A 88 -19.63 6.38 -0.10
CA ALA A 88 -21.04 6.74 0.02
C ALA A 88 -21.95 6.02 -1.01
N THR A 89 -21.42 5.66 -2.20
CA THR A 89 -22.20 5.03 -3.29
C THR A 89 -22.09 3.51 -3.34
N SER A 90 -21.14 2.92 -2.64
CA SER A 90 -20.80 1.48 -2.73
C SER A 90 -21.95 0.54 -2.41
N MET A 91 -22.88 0.91 -1.54
CA MET A 91 -24.05 0.07 -1.21
C MET A 91 -24.97 -0.17 -2.41
N VAL A 92 -25.14 0.83 -3.27
CA VAL A 92 -26.01 0.71 -4.47
C VAL A 92 -25.30 -0.11 -5.56
N GLU A 93 -24.01 0.12 -5.76
CA GLU A 93 -23.20 -0.61 -6.76
C GLU A 93 -23.04 -2.09 -6.41
N GLN A 94 -22.97 -2.46 -5.13
CA GLN A 94 -22.86 -3.84 -4.68
C GLN A 94 -24.02 -4.72 -5.11
N LEU A 95 -25.24 -4.18 -5.19
CA LEU A 95 -26.41 -4.91 -5.71
C LEU A 95 -26.29 -5.23 -7.21
N GLY A 96 -25.73 -4.29 -7.99
CA GLY A 96 -25.46 -4.50 -9.42
C GLY A 96 -24.34 -5.52 -9.69
N ALA A 97 -23.32 -5.56 -8.85
CA ALA A 97 -22.17 -6.46 -8.99
C ALA A 97 -22.52 -7.96 -8.82
N LEU A 98 -23.62 -8.28 -8.15
CA LEU A 98 -24.09 -9.68 -8.03
C LEU A 98 -24.50 -10.28 -9.37
N THR A 99 -24.82 -9.44 -10.36
CA THR A 99 -25.34 -9.92 -11.65
C THR A 99 -24.28 -10.00 -12.76
N ILE A 100 -23.21 -9.19 -12.69
CA ILE A 100 -22.25 -9.11 -13.80
C ILE A 100 -20.85 -9.54 -13.34
N ASN A 101 -20.08 -8.62 -12.74
CA ASN A 101 -18.67 -8.81 -12.40
C ASN A 101 -18.18 -7.73 -11.43
N ASP A 102 -17.25 -8.04 -10.54
CA ASP A 102 -16.66 -7.06 -9.62
C ASP A 102 -15.84 -5.96 -10.36
N SER A 103 -15.25 -6.26 -11.52
CA SER A 103 -14.51 -5.28 -12.32
C SER A 103 -15.38 -4.20 -12.96
N THR A 104 -16.71 -4.37 -12.96
CA THR A 104 -17.66 -3.35 -13.45
C THR A 104 -18.00 -2.29 -12.40
N MET A 105 -17.62 -2.52 -11.16
CA MET A 105 -17.76 -1.54 -10.08
C MET A 105 -16.60 -0.54 -10.12
N SER A 106 -16.84 0.64 -9.54
CA SER A 106 -15.78 1.61 -9.29
C SER A 106 -14.76 1.03 -8.29
N TYR A 107 -13.48 1.23 -8.54
CA TYR A 107 -12.42 0.79 -7.64
C TYR A 107 -12.36 1.69 -6.40
N GLU A 108 -12.60 1.13 -5.22
CA GLU A 108 -12.61 1.87 -3.95
C GLU A 108 -11.24 1.90 -3.23
N GLY A 109 -10.29 1.09 -3.67
CA GLY A 109 -9.04 0.83 -2.95
C GLY A 109 -9.20 -0.21 -1.83
N GLU A 110 -8.16 -1.00 -1.62
CA GLU A 110 -8.08 -1.90 -0.46
C GLU A 110 -7.87 -1.11 0.83
N ASP A 111 -8.24 -1.65 1.98
CA ASP A 111 -8.13 -0.97 3.28
C ASP A 111 -6.71 -0.39 3.51
N TYR A 112 -5.66 -1.17 3.23
CA TYR A 112 -4.27 -0.73 3.36
C TYR A 112 -3.87 0.34 2.34
N GLU A 113 -4.44 0.34 1.13
CA GLU A 113 -4.20 1.37 0.11
C GLU A 113 -4.80 2.71 0.51
N GLN A 114 -6.00 2.68 1.12
CA GLN A 114 -6.65 3.89 1.64
C GLN A 114 -5.83 4.55 2.76
N ILE A 115 -5.15 3.76 3.60
CA ILE A 115 -4.23 4.28 4.62
C ILE A 115 -2.94 4.80 3.97
N ALA A 116 -2.41 4.08 2.97
CA ALA A 116 -1.18 4.47 2.28
C ALA A 116 -1.28 5.85 1.61
N VAL A 117 -2.47 6.28 1.16
CA VAL A 117 -2.68 7.63 0.62
C VAL A 117 -2.25 8.70 1.64
N HIS A 118 -2.67 8.57 2.89
CA HIS A 118 -2.33 9.51 3.96
C HIS A 118 -0.86 9.40 4.38
N ILE A 119 -0.29 8.18 4.39
CA ILE A 119 1.16 7.97 4.64
C ILE A 119 1.97 8.76 3.61
N TYR A 120 1.68 8.60 2.32
CA TYR A 120 2.47 9.25 1.26
C TYR A 120 2.21 10.74 1.16
N ALA A 121 0.99 11.20 1.46
CA ALA A 121 0.72 12.64 1.58
C ALA A 121 1.50 13.26 2.74
N ALA A 122 1.53 12.62 3.91
CA ALA A 122 2.32 13.06 5.05
C ALA A 122 3.83 13.10 4.73
N LEU A 123 4.37 12.05 4.09
CA LEU A 123 5.76 12.00 3.66
C LEU A 123 6.09 13.10 2.64
N ASN A 124 5.17 13.44 1.71
CA ASN A 124 5.36 14.58 0.81
C ASN A 124 5.45 15.90 1.55
N TYR A 125 4.60 16.11 2.56
CA TYR A 125 4.67 17.34 3.38
C TYR A 125 5.96 17.40 4.19
N ILE A 126 6.46 16.28 4.71
CA ILE A 126 7.75 16.19 5.39
C ILE A 126 8.90 16.59 4.44
N GLU A 127 8.92 16.07 3.20
CA GLU A 127 9.90 16.44 2.17
C GLU A 127 9.86 17.94 1.80
N LEU A 128 8.69 18.56 1.92
CA LEU A 128 8.51 20.00 1.71
C LEU A 128 8.83 20.84 2.96
N GLY A 129 9.15 20.21 4.09
CA GLY A 129 9.37 20.90 5.37
C GLY A 129 8.08 21.42 6.02
N LEU A 130 6.92 20.97 5.56
CA LEU A 130 5.59 21.40 5.99
C LEU A 130 5.03 20.43 7.05
N TRP A 131 5.59 20.53 8.28
CA TRP A 131 5.27 19.60 9.36
C TRP A 131 3.85 19.73 9.90
N ASP A 132 3.27 20.94 9.86
CA ASP A 132 1.88 21.17 10.30
C ASP A 132 0.88 20.48 9.35
N GLU A 133 1.14 20.50 8.05
CA GLU A 133 0.35 19.80 7.05
C GLU A 133 0.54 18.28 7.17
N ALA A 134 1.77 17.81 7.44
CA ALA A 134 2.02 16.40 7.72
C ALA A 134 1.24 15.93 8.96
N ARG A 135 1.09 16.81 9.99
CA ARG A 135 0.29 16.55 11.19
C ARG A 135 -1.19 16.36 10.85
N VAL A 136 -1.72 17.13 9.92
CA VAL A 136 -3.11 16.95 9.46
C VAL A 136 -3.30 15.56 8.85
N GLU A 137 -2.36 15.11 8.01
CA GLU A 137 -2.41 13.75 7.45
C GLU A 137 -2.28 12.66 8.53
N ALA A 138 -1.48 12.88 9.56
CA ALA A 138 -1.38 11.97 10.70
C ALA A 138 -2.74 11.79 11.42
N LEU A 139 -3.50 12.88 11.59
CA LEU A 139 -4.87 12.82 12.11
C LEU A 139 -5.84 12.10 11.16
N GLN A 140 -5.67 12.28 9.84
CA GLN A 140 -6.48 11.60 8.82
C GLN A 140 -6.23 10.08 8.81
N ILE A 141 -5.01 9.62 9.13
CA ILE A 141 -4.72 8.19 9.32
C ILE A 141 -5.63 7.61 10.41
N ASP A 142 -5.74 8.27 11.56
CA ASP A 142 -6.58 7.81 12.68
C ASP A 142 -8.06 7.76 12.30
N GLU A 143 -8.54 8.80 11.65
CA GLU A 143 -9.94 8.88 11.22
C GLU A 143 -10.26 7.81 10.17
N ARG A 144 -9.37 7.60 9.18
CA ARG A 144 -9.58 6.57 8.15
C ARG A 144 -9.55 5.16 8.73
N LEU A 145 -8.62 4.88 9.65
CA LEU A 145 -8.57 3.59 10.35
C LEU A 145 -9.83 3.32 11.16
N LYS A 146 -10.39 4.34 11.84
CA LYS A 146 -11.64 4.23 12.58
C LYS A 146 -12.80 3.89 11.64
N ARG A 147 -12.98 4.62 10.53
CA ARG A 147 -14.03 4.35 9.53
C ARG A 147 -13.90 2.94 8.93
N LEU A 148 -12.67 2.51 8.60
CA LEU A 148 -12.45 1.17 8.08
C LEU A 148 -12.78 0.09 9.11
N LYS A 149 -12.46 0.28 10.40
CA LYS A 149 -12.85 -0.65 11.47
C LYS A 149 -14.37 -0.75 11.60
N GLU A 150 -15.09 0.37 11.56
CA GLU A 150 -16.55 0.39 11.59
C GLU A 150 -17.14 -0.33 10.37
N LYS A 151 -16.66 -0.02 9.15
CA LYS A 151 -17.11 -0.65 7.89
C LYS A 151 -16.84 -2.16 7.84
N ARG A 152 -15.80 -2.66 8.52
CA ARG A 152 -15.37 -4.05 8.51
C ARG A 152 -15.68 -4.83 9.79
N ASP A 153 -16.59 -4.36 10.62
CA ASP A 153 -16.93 -4.99 11.91
C ASP A 153 -15.68 -5.33 12.76
N GLY A 154 -14.74 -4.39 12.83
CA GLY A 154 -13.50 -4.54 13.58
C GLY A 154 -12.40 -5.36 12.88
N LYS A 155 -12.62 -5.84 11.64
CA LYS A 155 -11.67 -6.68 10.88
C LYS A 155 -10.81 -5.92 9.87
N ALA A 156 -10.76 -4.59 9.96
CA ALA A 156 -9.88 -3.80 9.09
C ALA A 156 -8.41 -4.16 9.32
N ILE A 157 -7.63 -4.09 8.24
CA ILE A 157 -6.18 -4.30 8.29
C ILE A 157 -5.53 -3.04 8.83
N GLU A 158 -4.79 -3.19 9.92
CA GLU A 158 -4.03 -2.10 10.54
C GLU A 158 -2.57 -2.15 10.10
N ASP A 159 -2.00 -0.96 9.87
CA ASP A 159 -0.62 -0.79 9.49
C ASP A 159 0.18 -0.23 10.68
N PRO A 160 1.16 -1.00 11.22
CA PRO A 160 1.97 -0.54 12.33
C PRO A 160 2.87 0.63 11.97
N PHE A 161 3.32 0.74 10.70
CA PHE A 161 4.14 1.86 10.27
C PHE A 161 3.34 3.15 10.16
N ALA A 162 2.09 3.10 9.71
CA ALA A 162 1.20 4.26 9.71
C ALA A 162 1.08 4.87 11.11
N ARG A 163 0.89 4.02 12.13
CA ARG A 163 0.85 4.45 13.54
C ARG A 163 2.19 4.99 14.03
N TYR A 164 3.28 4.35 13.63
CA TYR A 164 4.61 4.84 13.97
C TYR A 164 4.88 6.22 13.36
N LEU A 165 4.58 6.41 12.08
CA LEU A 165 4.74 7.69 11.37
C LEU A 165 3.89 8.78 12.02
N THR A 166 2.66 8.49 12.41
CA THR A 166 1.80 9.40 13.19
C THR A 166 2.51 9.85 14.47
N GLY A 167 3.05 8.92 15.25
CA GLY A 167 3.82 9.24 16.46
C GLY A 167 5.08 10.06 16.19
N PHE A 168 5.79 9.74 15.12
CA PHE A 168 6.99 10.47 14.70
C PHE A 168 6.68 11.92 14.32
N ILE A 169 5.57 12.17 13.65
CA ILE A 169 5.12 13.52 13.28
C ILE A 169 4.70 14.31 14.52
N PHE A 170 3.92 13.72 15.43
CA PHE A 170 3.54 14.36 16.69
C PHE A 170 4.76 14.66 17.57
N GLU A 171 5.73 13.74 17.65
CA GLU A 171 6.98 13.97 18.40
C GLU A 171 7.77 15.15 17.83
N GLN A 172 7.81 15.31 16.50
CA GLN A 172 8.47 16.47 15.87
C GLN A 172 7.76 17.78 16.22
N GLY A 173 6.44 17.78 16.35
CA GLY A 173 5.64 18.92 16.82
C GLY A 173 5.72 19.18 18.34
N GLY A 174 6.43 18.33 19.11
CA GLY A 174 6.50 18.44 20.58
C GLY A 174 5.26 17.88 21.30
N GLU A 175 4.36 17.23 20.60
CA GLU A 175 3.12 16.61 21.10
C GLU A 175 3.42 15.21 21.68
N TYR A 176 4.27 15.17 22.72
CA TYR A 176 4.83 13.90 23.23
C TYR A 176 3.77 12.93 23.79
N SER A 177 2.65 13.44 24.31
CA SER A 177 1.54 12.60 24.80
C SER A 177 0.83 11.87 23.65
N ASP A 178 0.56 12.57 22.57
CA ASP A 178 -0.09 12.02 21.37
C ASP A 178 0.87 11.09 20.62
N ALA A 179 2.16 11.47 20.54
CA ALA A 179 3.21 10.60 20.04
C ALA A 179 3.28 9.26 20.80
N MET A 180 3.19 9.30 22.14
CA MET A 180 3.21 8.12 22.98
C MET A 180 1.99 7.21 22.71
N ILE A 181 0.80 7.78 22.49
CA ILE A 181 -0.41 7.02 22.13
C ILE A 181 -0.18 6.29 20.81
N ALA A 182 0.26 7.01 19.78
CA ALA A 182 0.50 6.45 18.45
C ALA A 182 1.60 5.36 18.45
N TYR A 183 2.67 5.53 19.21
CA TYR A 183 3.72 4.52 19.37
C TYR A 183 3.23 3.27 20.11
N ARG A 184 2.35 3.40 21.12
CA ARG A 184 1.70 2.25 21.77
C ARG A 184 0.83 1.48 20.78
N ASP A 185 0.05 2.19 19.97
CA ASP A 185 -0.78 1.55 18.94
C ASP A 185 0.08 0.77 17.95
N SER A 186 1.15 1.40 17.43
CA SER A 186 2.12 0.71 16.57
C SER A 186 2.68 -0.55 17.22
N TYR A 187 3.13 -0.45 18.47
CA TYR A 187 3.66 -1.58 19.24
C TYR A 187 2.64 -2.72 19.38
N GLN A 188 1.37 -2.40 19.73
CA GLN A 188 0.31 -3.39 19.87
C GLN A 188 0.00 -4.10 18.55
N ILE A 189 0.06 -3.39 17.42
CA ILE A 189 -0.15 -3.98 16.10
C ILE A 189 0.99 -4.93 15.75
N TYR A 190 2.26 -4.55 15.97
CA TYR A 190 3.41 -5.46 15.81
C TYR A 190 3.25 -6.73 16.64
N GLN A 191 2.81 -6.62 17.90
CA GLN A 191 2.54 -7.77 18.77
C GLN A 191 1.42 -8.65 18.23
N ARG A 192 0.29 -8.05 17.81
CA ARG A 192 -0.88 -8.76 17.27
C ARG A 192 -0.51 -9.56 16.03
N TYR A 193 0.33 -9.00 15.17
CA TYR A 193 0.81 -9.65 13.94
C TYR A 193 2.02 -10.56 14.17
N LYS A 194 2.49 -10.69 15.42
CA LYS A 194 3.67 -11.48 15.82
C LYS A 194 4.91 -11.10 14.99
N GLN A 195 5.06 -9.81 14.71
CA GLN A 195 6.21 -9.25 13.99
C GLN A 195 7.28 -8.75 14.97
N PRO A 196 8.56 -8.77 14.59
CA PRO A 196 9.62 -8.17 15.38
C PRO A 196 9.36 -6.67 15.57
N ILE A 197 9.47 -6.20 16.81
CA ILE A 197 9.29 -4.78 17.14
C ILE A 197 10.59 -4.05 16.78
N PRO A 198 10.55 -3.02 15.92
CA PRO A 198 11.75 -2.27 15.54
C PRO A 198 12.44 -1.63 16.75
N LEU A 199 13.77 -1.63 16.74
CA LEU A 199 14.58 -1.09 17.86
C LEU A 199 14.26 0.38 18.14
N PHE A 200 14.09 1.20 17.10
CA PHE A 200 13.75 2.61 17.27
C PHE A 200 12.39 2.79 17.99
N LEU A 201 11.37 2.00 17.67
CA LEU A 201 10.08 2.04 18.38
C LEU A 201 10.23 1.64 19.86
N GLN A 202 11.05 0.62 20.16
CA GLN A 202 11.35 0.24 21.54
C GLN A 202 12.04 1.40 22.29
N GLN A 203 12.97 2.08 21.63
CA GLN A 203 13.69 3.25 22.18
C GLN A 203 12.74 4.43 22.39
N ASP A 204 11.83 4.69 21.45
CA ASP A 204 10.87 5.79 21.53
C ASP A 204 9.87 5.57 22.68
N LEU A 205 9.35 4.33 22.84
CA LEU A 205 8.49 3.97 23.97
C LEU A 205 9.18 4.14 25.31
N LEU A 206 10.45 3.73 25.43
CA LEU A 206 11.24 3.91 26.64
C LEU A 206 11.51 5.39 26.93
N ARG A 207 11.91 6.15 25.91
CA ARG A 207 12.21 7.58 26.03
C ARG A 207 10.99 8.37 26.47
N LEU A 208 9.85 8.19 25.78
CA LEU A 208 8.65 8.95 26.08
C LEU A 208 7.98 8.51 27.38
N SER A 209 7.97 7.21 27.71
CA SER A 209 7.47 6.78 29.02
C SER A 209 8.24 7.38 30.17
N LYS A 210 9.57 7.56 30.03
CA LYS A 210 10.40 8.25 31.03
C LYS A 210 10.12 9.75 31.07
N TYR A 211 10.01 10.39 29.90
CA TYR A 211 9.77 11.82 29.78
C TYR A 211 8.43 12.25 30.36
N LEU A 212 7.38 11.46 30.12
CA LEU A 212 6.01 11.68 30.58
C LEU A 212 5.75 11.17 32.00
N ASP A 213 6.77 10.74 32.73
CA ASP A 213 6.69 10.14 34.10
C ASP A 213 5.73 8.93 34.19
N LEU A 214 5.64 8.12 33.14
CA LEU A 214 4.81 6.91 33.09
C LEU A 214 5.56 5.71 33.72
N LYS A 215 5.80 5.80 35.03
CA LYS A 215 6.72 4.92 35.80
C LYS A 215 6.43 3.43 35.61
N GLN A 216 5.17 3.03 35.56
CA GLN A 216 4.79 1.62 35.44
C GLN A 216 5.09 1.08 34.04
N GLU A 217 4.78 1.85 32.99
CA GLU A 217 5.09 1.47 31.62
C GLU A 217 6.58 1.43 31.37
N TYR A 218 7.31 2.43 31.84
CA TYR A 218 8.77 2.48 31.74
C TYR A 218 9.42 1.22 32.35
N LYS A 219 9.00 0.80 33.55
CA LYS A 219 9.48 -0.44 34.19
C LYS A 219 9.15 -1.68 33.34
N THR A 220 7.96 -1.72 32.76
CA THR A 220 7.52 -2.82 31.90
C THR A 220 8.38 -2.90 30.64
N TYR A 221 8.59 -1.77 29.97
CA TYR A 221 9.39 -1.71 28.72
C TYR A 221 10.87 -2.02 28.95
N ILE A 222 11.49 -1.53 30.04
CA ILE A 222 12.87 -1.91 30.38
C ILE A 222 13.02 -3.41 30.55
N LYS A 223 12.09 -4.05 31.27
CA LYS A 223 12.12 -5.50 31.48
C LYS A 223 11.93 -6.26 30.17
N GLN A 224 11.04 -5.77 29.31
CA GLN A 224 10.63 -6.48 28.11
C GLN A 224 11.65 -6.31 26.97
N PHE A 225 12.20 -5.11 26.77
CA PHE A 225 13.11 -4.82 25.68
C PHE A 225 14.58 -5.07 26.00
N ALA A 226 14.89 -5.22 27.27
CA ALA A 226 16.27 -5.42 27.78
C ALA A 226 17.27 -4.31 27.33
N ILE A 227 16.76 -3.11 27.03
CA ILE A 227 17.56 -1.95 26.62
C ILE A 227 18.03 -1.23 27.91
N LYS A 228 19.35 -1.10 28.07
CA LYS A 228 19.94 -0.51 29.28
C LYS A 228 19.87 1.00 29.33
N ALA A 229 19.99 1.66 28.18
CA ALA A 229 19.99 3.12 28.08
C ALA A 229 19.41 3.58 26.74
N VAL A 230 18.66 4.68 26.79
CA VAL A 230 18.17 5.40 25.60
C VAL A 230 18.45 6.88 25.75
N SER A 231 18.69 7.58 24.63
CA SER A 231 18.82 9.04 24.63
C SER A 231 17.54 9.69 25.14
N SER A 232 17.67 10.66 26.04
CA SER A 232 16.52 11.45 26.52
C SER A 232 16.01 12.39 25.43
N VAL A 233 14.78 12.89 25.56
CA VAL A 233 14.22 13.93 24.69
C VAL A 233 15.17 15.12 24.59
N ARG A 234 15.69 15.61 25.73
CA ARG A 234 16.63 16.73 25.76
C ARG A 234 17.93 16.46 25.02
N GLN A 235 18.48 15.24 25.09
CA GLN A 235 19.69 14.87 24.35
C GLN A 235 19.44 14.87 22.85
N LEU A 236 18.30 14.33 22.39
CA LEU A 236 17.94 14.35 20.97
C LEU A 236 17.69 15.77 20.45
N GLN A 237 17.12 16.65 21.27
CA GLN A 237 16.96 18.07 20.93
C GLN A 237 18.28 18.82 20.74
N GLN A 238 19.38 18.31 21.30
CA GLN A 238 20.72 18.88 21.12
C GLN A 238 21.45 18.32 19.88
N GLN A 239 20.90 17.33 19.24
CA GLN A 239 21.42 16.66 18.04
C GLN A 239 20.56 16.98 16.84
N GLY A 240 21.08 16.73 15.63
CA GLY A 240 20.28 16.50 14.44
C GLY A 240 19.92 15.04 14.31
N GLU A 241 19.01 14.71 13.44
CA GLU A 241 18.65 13.32 13.16
C GLU A 241 18.52 13.09 11.65
N ILE A 242 19.18 12.06 11.15
CA ILE A 242 18.99 11.59 9.78
C ILE A 242 17.99 10.44 9.82
N VAL A 243 16.93 10.58 9.05
CA VAL A 243 15.87 9.57 8.87
C VAL A 243 15.98 9.04 7.45
N LEU A 244 16.11 7.74 7.30
CA LEU A 244 16.22 7.09 6.01
C LEU A 244 14.97 6.27 5.71
N LEU A 245 14.34 6.53 4.55
CA LEU A 245 13.28 5.71 3.98
C LEU A 245 13.74 5.13 2.64
N ILE A 246 13.59 3.81 2.48
CA ILE A 246 13.85 3.14 1.21
C ILE A 246 12.58 2.43 0.76
N HIS A 247 12.11 2.80 -0.41
CA HIS A 247 11.01 2.14 -1.09
C HIS A 247 11.58 1.05 -2.00
N GLN A 248 11.35 -0.20 -1.61
CA GLN A 248 11.95 -1.35 -2.26
C GLN A 248 10.95 -2.05 -3.16
N SER A 249 11.30 -2.19 -4.44
CA SER A 249 10.51 -2.89 -5.46
C SER A 249 9.08 -2.33 -5.58
N LEU A 250 8.18 -3.04 -6.22
CA LEU A 250 6.77 -2.68 -6.32
C LEU A 250 5.89 -3.72 -5.63
N ALA A 251 4.71 -3.31 -5.18
CA ALA A 251 3.70 -4.15 -4.55
C ALA A 251 3.30 -5.33 -5.45
N PRO A 252 2.72 -6.42 -4.91
CA PRO A 252 2.36 -7.59 -5.69
C PRO A 252 1.24 -7.27 -6.68
N ILE A 253 1.19 -8.01 -7.79
CA ILE A 253 0.15 -7.89 -8.80
C ILE A 253 -0.98 -8.87 -8.48
N LYS A 254 -2.24 -8.43 -8.56
CA LYS A 254 -3.39 -9.35 -8.56
C LYS A 254 -3.49 -10.07 -9.90
N ARG A 255 -3.71 -11.38 -9.84
CA ARG A 255 -3.99 -12.24 -10.98
C ARG A 255 -5.30 -12.98 -10.75
N SER A 256 -5.97 -13.33 -11.84
CA SER A 256 -7.15 -14.17 -11.80
C SER A 256 -6.75 -15.64 -11.79
N GLN A 257 -7.31 -16.42 -10.88
CA GLN A 257 -7.14 -17.87 -10.81
C GLN A 257 -8.51 -18.54 -10.86
N GLU A 258 -8.71 -19.40 -11.84
CA GLU A 258 -9.93 -20.19 -11.94
C GLU A 258 -9.92 -21.35 -10.95
N LEU A 259 -11.04 -21.58 -10.29
CA LEU A 259 -11.27 -22.66 -9.35
C LEU A 259 -12.58 -23.37 -9.68
N LEU A 260 -12.58 -24.71 -9.58
CA LEU A 260 -13.80 -25.51 -9.58
C LEU A 260 -14.23 -25.74 -8.13
N VAL A 261 -15.42 -25.29 -7.77
CA VAL A 261 -16.02 -25.49 -6.45
C VAL A 261 -17.36 -26.20 -6.61
N TYR A 262 -17.84 -26.80 -5.53
CA TYR A 262 -19.17 -27.44 -5.53
C TYR A 262 -20.09 -26.64 -4.61
N SER A 263 -21.35 -26.41 -5.07
CA SER A 263 -22.38 -25.86 -4.19
C SER A 263 -22.77 -26.88 -3.11
N ASP A 264 -23.51 -26.43 -2.10
CA ASP A 264 -24.06 -27.32 -1.06
C ASP A 264 -24.96 -28.45 -1.62
N THR A 265 -25.49 -28.24 -2.82
CA THR A 265 -26.30 -29.26 -3.55
C THR A 265 -25.45 -30.12 -4.49
N GLY A 266 -24.11 -30.03 -4.43
CA GLY A 266 -23.20 -30.83 -5.27
C GLY A 266 -23.06 -30.36 -6.72
N VAL A 267 -23.59 -29.19 -7.07
CA VAL A 267 -23.48 -28.64 -8.43
C VAL A 267 -22.07 -28.07 -8.64
N PRO A 268 -21.33 -28.51 -9.69
CA PRO A 268 -20.01 -27.93 -10.00
C PRO A 268 -20.18 -26.51 -10.54
N LEU A 269 -19.39 -25.58 -9.95
CA LEU A 269 -19.37 -24.17 -10.29
C LEU A 269 -17.93 -23.76 -10.59
N ARG A 270 -17.71 -23.07 -11.71
CA ARG A 270 -16.42 -22.41 -12.01
C ARG A 270 -16.48 -20.99 -11.48
N ILE A 271 -15.52 -20.65 -10.62
CA ILE A 271 -15.35 -19.30 -10.06
C ILE A 271 -13.96 -18.78 -10.38
N SER A 272 -13.83 -17.47 -10.49
CA SER A 272 -12.57 -16.79 -10.73
C SER A 272 -12.20 -15.96 -9.50
N MET A 273 -11.08 -16.31 -8.85
CA MET A 273 -10.65 -15.71 -7.58
C MET A 273 -9.36 -14.92 -7.78
N PRO A 274 -9.21 -13.72 -7.15
CA PRO A 274 -7.95 -13.00 -7.18
C PRO A 274 -6.89 -13.71 -6.33
N VAL A 275 -5.65 -13.73 -6.84
CA VAL A 275 -4.45 -14.17 -6.12
C VAL A 275 -3.33 -13.16 -6.33
N TYR A 276 -2.42 -13.03 -5.35
CA TYR A 276 -1.29 -12.13 -5.47
C TYR A 276 -0.02 -12.83 -5.94
N GLN A 277 0.58 -12.30 -7.00
CA GLN A 277 1.90 -12.66 -7.50
C GLN A 277 2.92 -11.61 -7.03
N SER A 278 3.91 -12.03 -6.22
CA SER A 278 4.99 -11.14 -5.76
C SER A 278 5.87 -10.70 -6.92
N ARG A 279 6.34 -9.46 -6.84
CA ARG A 279 7.38 -8.93 -7.72
C ARG A 279 8.78 -9.23 -7.16
N PRO A 280 9.81 -9.29 -8.01
CA PRO A 280 11.17 -9.62 -7.60
C PRO A 280 11.71 -8.57 -6.61
N ASN A 281 12.67 -9.01 -5.80
CA ASN A 281 13.35 -8.18 -4.81
C ASN A 281 14.80 -8.68 -4.69
N TYR A 282 15.77 -7.78 -4.81
CA TYR A 282 17.19 -8.09 -4.70
C TYR A 282 17.88 -7.46 -3.48
N ILE A 283 17.25 -6.49 -2.82
CA ILE A 283 17.76 -5.84 -1.62
C ILE A 283 17.21 -6.57 -0.39
N ARG A 284 18.09 -7.01 0.50
CA ARG A 284 17.71 -7.59 1.79
C ARG A 284 17.48 -6.50 2.83
N ASN A 285 18.43 -5.59 2.96
CA ASN A 285 18.37 -4.38 3.80
C ASN A 285 19.35 -3.34 3.27
N ALA A 286 19.45 -2.21 3.93
CA ALA A 286 20.42 -1.18 3.60
C ALA A 286 21.10 -0.67 4.87
N ARG A 287 22.27 -0.06 4.73
CA ARG A 287 23.03 0.54 5.81
C ARG A 287 23.27 2.01 5.49
N LEU A 288 22.81 2.88 6.39
CA LEU A 288 23.15 4.29 6.38
C LEU A 288 24.49 4.47 7.10
N VAL A 289 25.44 5.12 6.46
CA VAL A 289 26.78 5.39 7.00
C VAL A 289 27.00 6.89 7.04
N VAL A 290 27.38 7.41 8.20
CA VAL A 290 27.62 8.82 8.47
C VAL A 290 28.91 8.94 9.28
N GLY A 291 30.03 9.25 8.62
CA GLY A 291 31.35 9.19 9.24
C GLY A 291 31.66 7.79 9.80
N GLU A 292 31.95 7.70 11.10
CA GLU A 292 32.18 6.43 11.80
C GLU A 292 30.88 5.75 12.30
N SER A 293 29.76 6.44 12.25
CA SER A 293 28.47 5.94 12.70
C SER A 293 27.73 5.23 11.57
N SER A 294 27.02 4.16 11.89
CA SER A 294 26.14 3.52 10.92
C SER A 294 24.92 2.88 11.57
N VAL A 295 23.84 2.77 10.79
CA VAL A 295 22.63 2.06 11.19
C VAL A 295 22.11 1.23 10.02
N THR A 296 21.69 0.01 10.31
CA THR A 296 21.05 -0.86 9.31
C THR A 296 19.54 -0.65 9.36
N THR A 297 18.93 -0.51 8.18
CA THR A 297 17.47 -0.39 8.06
C THR A 297 16.77 -1.67 8.45
N VAL A 298 15.54 -1.52 8.91
CA VAL A 298 14.58 -2.62 9.08
C VAL A 298 13.37 -2.41 8.20
N VAL A 299 12.74 -3.48 7.77
CA VAL A 299 11.45 -3.41 7.06
C VAL A 299 10.38 -3.04 8.08
N VAL A 300 9.79 -1.86 7.92
CA VAL A 300 8.75 -1.34 8.81
C VAL A 300 7.36 -1.57 8.25
N ASP A 301 7.24 -1.64 6.93
CA ASP A 301 6.00 -1.94 6.24
C ASP A 301 6.25 -2.87 5.06
N SER A 302 5.24 -3.68 4.73
CA SER A 302 5.27 -4.60 3.60
C SER A 302 3.89 -4.66 2.94
N PHE A 303 3.72 -3.90 1.87
CA PHE A 303 2.47 -3.93 1.11
C PHE A 303 2.20 -5.31 0.48
N ASP A 304 3.23 -6.13 0.22
CA ASP A 304 3.04 -7.53 -0.16
C ASP A 304 2.35 -8.34 0.94
N LYS A 305 2.75 -8.15 2.21
CA LYS A 305 2.12 -8.83 3.36
C LYS A 305 0.73 -8.28 3.64
N LEU A 306 0.55 -6.96 3.62
CA LEU A 306 -0.75 -6.31 3.85
C LEU A 306 -1.77 -6.74 2.80
N ALA A 307 -1.40 -6.76 1.52
CA ALA A 307 -2.24 -7.21 0.43
C ALA A 307 -2.71 -8.67 0.61
N ARG A 308 -1.78 -9.58 0.94
CA ARG A 308 -2.12 -10.98 1.20
C ARG A 308 -2.96 -11.16 2.44
N LEU A 309 -2.70 -10.38 3.50
CA LEU A 309 -3.49 -10.41 4.73
C LEU A 309 -4.92 -9.90 4.47
N SER A 310 -5.08 -8.81 3.69
CA SER A 310 -6.38 -8.30 3.25
C SER A 310 -7.17 -9.37 2.50
N LEU A 311 -6.58 -9.98 1.47
CA LEU A 311 -7.21 -11.03 0.71
C LEU A 311 -7.59 -12.24 1.59
N LYS A 312 -6.72 -12.65 2.52
CA LYS A 312 -7.00 -13.76 3.44
C LYS A 312 -8.17 -13.43 4.37
N THR A 313 -8.22 -12.21 4.91
CA THR A 313 -9.28 -11.76 5.83
C THR A 313 -10.64 -11.71 5.14
N HIS A 314 -10.68 -11.26 3.87
CA HIS A 314 -11.91 -11.11 3.12
C HIS A 314 -12.28 -12.34 2.26
N ARG A 315 -11.43 -13.38 2.26
CA ARG A 315 -11.57 -14.56 1.38
C ARG A 315 -12.96 -15.22 1.46
N THR A 316 -13.48 -15.42 2.67
CA THR A 316 -14.80 -16.07 2.85
C THR A 316 -15.92 -15.26 2.22
N ALA A 317 -15.93 -13.94 2.39
CA ALA A 317 -16.93 -13.07 1.79
C ALA A 317 -16.80 -13.03 0.24
N ILE A 318 -15.56 -12.99 -0.27
CA ILE A 318 -15.30 -13.06 -1.71
C ILE A 318 -15.83 -14.37 -2.29
N VAL A 319 -15.48 -15.52 -1.72
CA VAL A 319 -15.90 -16.84 -2.19
C VAL A 319 -17.43 -16.98 -2.13
N ALA A 320 -18.06 -16.54 -1.04
CA ALA A 320 -19.52 -16.59 -0.92
C ALA A 320 -20.22 -15.77 -2.03
N ARG A 321 -19.72 -14.57 -2.34
CA ARG A 321 -20.23 -13.73 -3.43
C ARG A 321 -20.03 -14.38 -4.79
N LEU A 322 -18.87 -14.96 -5.06
CA LEU A 322 -18.57 -15.65 -6.32
C LEU A 322 -19.49 -16.87 -6.53
N ILE A 323 -19.73 -17.66 -5.47
CA ILE A 323 -20.66 -18.79 -5.53
C ILE A 323 -22.09 -18.30 -5.80
N ALA A 324 -22.56 -17.27 -5.09
CA ALA A 324 -23.90 -16.71 -5.30
C ALA A 324 -24.07 -16.24 -6.75
N ARG A 325 -23.09 -15.53 -7.31
CA ARG A 325 -23.08 -15.07 -8.70
C ARG A 325 -23.11 -16.23 -9.69
N ALA A 326 -22.29 -17.26 -9.49
CA ALA A 326 -22.24 -18.44 -10.35
C ALA A 326 -23.59 -19.19 -10.37
N LEU A 327 -24.27 -19.27 -9.22
CA LEU A 327 -25.64 -19.87 -9.13
C LEU A 327 -26.67 -19.04 -9.90
N ILE A 328 -26.65 -17.69 -9.75
CA ILE A 328 -27.56 -16.78 -10.49
C ILE A 328 -27.36 -16.95 -12.01
N LYS A 329 -26.10 -16.95 -12.49
CA LYS A 329 -25.77 -17.13 -13.91
C LYS A 329 -26.26 -18.51 -14.43
N LYS A 330 -26.03 -19.57 -13.65
CA LYS A 330 -26.50 -20.92 -14.02
C LYS A 330 -28.03 -21.02 -14.09
N GLN A 331 -28.74 -20.40 -13.15
CA GLN A 331 -30.20 -20.33 -13.18
C GLN A 331 -30.70 -19.55 -14.40
N ALA A 332 -30.04 -18.45 -14.78
CA ALA A 332 -30.36 -17.69 -15.98
C ALA A 332 -30.14 -18.53 -17.26
N ALA A 333 -29.08 -19.34 -17.32
CA ALA A 333 -28.83 -20.26 -18.44
C ALA A 333 -29.93 -21.33 -18.57
N HIS A 334 -30.38 -21.96 -17.48
CA HIS A 334 -31.49 -22.91 -17.48
C HIS A 334 -32.83 -22.26 -17.93
N GLN A 335 -33.13 -21.05 -17.45
CA GLN A 335 -34.31 -20.33 -17.89
C GLN A 335 -34.27 -19.97 -19.39
N ALA A 336 -33.09 -19.66 -19.93
CA ALA A 336 -32.91 -19.43 -21.35
C ALA A 336 -33.08 -20.72 -22.18
N GLU A 337 -32.61 -21.85 -21.66
CA GLU A 337 -32.80 -23.15 -22.26
C GLU A 337 -34.28 -23.54 -22.31
N ASP A 338 -35.01 -23.39 -21.21
CA ASP A 338 -36.43 -23.67 -21.10
C ASP A 338 -37.30 -22.86 -22.08
N LYS A 339 -36.92 -21.59 -22.33
CA LYS A 339 -37.68 -20.67 -23.18
C LYS A 339 -37.22 -20.66 -24.65
N GLY A 340 -35.94 -20.87 -24.90
CA GLY A 340 -35.30 -20.70 -26.22
C GLY A 340 -34.60 -21.96 -26.74
N GLY A 341 -34.69 -23.09 -26.02
CA GLY A 341 -34.04 -24.35 -26.36
C GLY A 341 -32.55 -24.41 -26.01
N ALA A 342 -31.92 -25.56 -26.15
CA ALA A 342 -30.57 -25.87 -25.74
C ALA A 342 -29.49 -24.86 -26.27
N LEU A 343 -29.68 -24.33 -27.47
CA LEU A 343 -28.74 -23.35 -28.04
C LEU A 343 -28.80 -22.02 -27.28
N ALA A 344 -29.99 -21.58 -26.85
CA ALA A 344 -30.12 -20.34 -26.07
C ALA A 344 -29.51 -20.50 -24.66
N GLY A 345 -29.71 -21.63 -24.00
CA GLY A 345 -29.08 -21.97 -22.73
C GLY A 345 -27.54 -21.99 -22.85
N LEU A 346 -27.02 -22.66 -23.88
CA LEU A 346 -25.58 -22.73 -24.15
C LEU A 346 -24.97 -21.35 -24.40
N LEU A 347 -25.62 -20.47 -25.15
CA LEU A 347 -25.13 -19.11 -25.40
C LEU A 347 -25.04 -18.26 -24.12
N VAL A 348 -26.04 -18.38 -23.23
CA VAL A 348 -26.05 -17.69 -21.94
C VAL A 348 -24.97 -18.25 -21.01
N ASP A 349 -24.80 -19.58 -20.98
CA ASP A 349 -23.77 -20.22 -20.13
C ASP A 349 -22.37 -19.85 -20.60
N VAL A 350 -22.10 -19.89 -21.91
CA VAL A 350 -20.82 -19.44 -22.50
C VAL A 350 -20.58 -17.96 -22.21
N ALA A 351 -21.59 -17.10 -22.38
CA ALA A 351 -21.47 -15.67 -22.04
C ALA A 351 -21.17 -15.48 -20.53
N GLY A 352 -21.83 -16.26 -19.67
CA GLY A 352 -21.60 -16.26 -18.23
C GLY A 352 -20.16 -16.66 -17.86
N MET A 353 -19.60 -17.68 -18.50
CA MET A 353 -18.22 -18.11 -18.31
C MET A 353 -17.19 -17.07 -18.79
N VAL A 354 -17.42 -16.48 -19.96
CA VAL A 354 -16.50 -15.45 -20.52
C VAL A 354 -16.47 -14.18 -19.68
N THR A 355 -17.56 -13.84 -19.01
CA THR A 355 -17.66 -12.63 -18.18
C THR A 355 -17.20 -12.84 -16.74
N GLU A 356 -16.92 -14.08 -16.29
CA GLU A 356 -16.48 -14.36 -14.93
C GLU A 356 -14.97 -14.18 -14.81
N THR A 357 -14.55 -12.97 -14.44
CA THR A 357 -13.15 -12.62 -14.17
C THR A 357 -13.02 -12.04 -12.78
N ALA A 358 -11.95 -12.38 -12.06
CA ALA A 358 -11.66 -11.77 -10.79
C ALA A 358 -11.30 -10.30 -10.98
N ASP A 359 -11.61 -9.45 -10.00
CA ASP A 359 -11.07 -8.10 -9.95
C ASP A 359 -9.56 -8.16 -9.65
N THR A 360 -8.77 -7.85 -10.67
CA THR A 360 -7.30 -7.85 -10.60
C THR A 360 -6.71 -6.47 -10.41
N ARG A 361 -7.54 -5.46 -10.15
CA ARG A 361 -7.11 -4.09 -9.89
C ARG A 361 -6.43 -4.00 -8.52
N SER A 362 -5.36 -3.21 -8.43
CA SER A 362 -4.64 -2.85 -7.22
C SER A 362 -3.75 -1.65 -7.52
N TRP A 363 -3.35 -0.91 -6.51
CA TRP A 363 -2.42 0.22 -6.65
C TRP A 363 -1.01 -0.29 -7.00
N LEU A 364 -0.58 -0.10 -8.26
CA LEU A 364 0.56 -0.78 -8.83
C LEU A 364 1.92 -0.13 -8.51
N THR A 365 1.93 1.17 -8.16
CA THR A 365 3.13 1.93 -7.84
C THR A 365 3.52 1.91 -6.36
N LEU A 366 2.72 1.30 -5.48
CA LEU A 366 3.13 1.08 -4.10
C LEU A 366 4.41 0.25 -4.05
N PRO A 367 5.33 0.50 -3.11
CA PRO A 367 6.50 -0.35 -2.94
C PRO A 367 6.11 -1.71 -2.34
N LYS A 368 6.94 -2.71 -2.58
CA LYS A 368 6.82 -4.01 -1.91
C LYS A 368 7.05 -3.88 -0.42
N ASN A 369 8.14 -3.20 -0.05
CA ASN A 369 8.53 -2.94 1.33
C ASN A 369 8.99 -1.50 1.51
N ILE A 370 8.77 -0.96 2.71
CA ILE A 370 9.42 0.25 3.20
C ILE A 370 10.48 -0.16 4.22
N HIS A 371 11.72 0.23 3.97
CA HIS A 371 12.79 0.13 4.94
C HIS A 371 12.98 1.48 5.63
N PHE A 372 13.26 1.44 6.92
CA PHE A 372 13.38 2.64 7.74
C PHE A 372 14.57 2.53 8.69
N ALA A 373 15.25 3.65 8.91
CA ALA A 373 16.27 3.80 9.93
C ALA A 373 16.29 5.25 10.45
N ARG A 374 16.71 5.42 11.69
CA ARG A 374 16.95 6.72 12.34
C ARG A 374 18.35 6.72 12.91
N LEU A 375 19.10 7.80 12.67
CA LEU A 375 20.44 7.98 13.19
C LEU A 375 20.59 9.40 13.75
N PRO A 376 20.58 9.57 15.08
CA PRO A 376 20.96 10.83 15.71
C PRO A 376 22.45 11.13 15.43
N VAL A 377 22.74 12.37 15.03
CA VAL A 377 24.10 12.86 14.75
C VAL A 377 24.28 14.23 15.38
N SER A 378 25.52 14.65 15.62
CA SER A 378 25.81 16.01 16.06
C SER A 378 25.32 17.04 15.03
N ALA A 379 24.95 18.25 15.48
CA ALA A 379 24.71 19.34 14.54
C ALA A 379 26.00 19.63 13.77
N GLY A 380 25.92 19.92 12.48
CA GLY A 380 27.04 20.11 11.59
C GLY A 380 26.84 19.48 10.22
N THR A 381 27.87 19.48 9.38
CA THR A 381 27.89 18.90 8.05
C THR A 381 28.43 17.47 8.10
N HIS A 382 27.73 16.55 7.51
CA HIS A 382 28.05 15.13 7.47
C HIS A 382 27.97 14.59 6.04
N HIS A 383 28.98 13.84 5.64
CA HIS A 383 28.95 13.07 4.40
C HIS A 383 28.14 11.79 4.59
N ILE A 384 27.15 11.55 3.74
CA ILE A 384 26.17 10.49 3.91
C ILE A 384 26.24 9.47 2.78
N ILE A 385 26.45 8.23 3.15
CA ILE A 385 26.52 7.11 2.22
C ILE A 385 25.42 6.09 2.56
N LEU A 386 24.77 5.57 1.54
CA LEU A 386 23.83 4.46 1.63
C LEU A 386 24.42 3.25 0.94
N GLU A 387 24.51 2.14 1.66
CA GLU A 387 24.93 0.84 1.13
C GLU A 387 23.72 -0.09 1.04
N LEU A 388 23.41 -0.57 -0.15
CA LEU A 388 22.38 -1.59 -0.36
C LEU A 388 23.00 -2.99 -0.21
N ILE A 389 22.39 -3.80 0.63
CA ILE A 389 22.86 -5.14 0.98
C ILE A 389 21.95 -6.18 0.33
N GLY A 390 22.55 -7.02 -0.52
CA GLY A 390 21.86 -8.09 -1.22
C GLY A 390 21.56 -9.31 -0.34
N ALA A 391 20.90 -10.30 -0.93
CA ALA A 391 20.51 -11.54 -0.23
C ALA A 391 21.69 -12.30 0.38
N ALA A 392 22.86 -12.28 -0.29
CA ALA A 392 24.10 -12.90 0.19
C ALA A 392 24.82 -12.12 1.31
N GLY A 393 24.29 -10.98 1.74
CA GLY A 393 24.88 -10.16 2.82
C GLY A 393 26.01 -9.24 2.38
N HIS A 394 26.29 -9.15 1.08
CA HIS A 394 27.30 -8.24 0.52
C HIS A 394 26.65 -6.93 0.04
N VAL A 395 27.43 -5.85 0.05
CA VAL A 395 27.06 -4.58 -0.57
C VAL A 395 26.98 -4.79 -2.09
N ILE A 396 25.80 -4.53 -2.66
CA ILE A 396 25.54 -4.69 -4.09
C ILE A 396 25.52 -3.34 -4.82
N GLN A 397 25.30 -2.26 -4.08
CA GLN A 397 25.27 -0.89 -4.61
C GLN A 397 25.55 0.10 -3.49
N THR A 398 26.25 1.18 -3.81
CA THR A 398 26.44 2.32 -2.92
C THR A 398 25.83 3.57 -3.57
N VAL A 399 25.12 4.37 -2.78
CA VAL A 399 24.57 5.66 -3.18
C VAL A 399 25.18 6.73 -2.28
N ASP A 400 25.79 7.71 -2.91
CA ASP A 400 26.35 8.87 -2.21
C ASP A 400 25.30 9.99 -2.21
N PHE A 401 24.87 10.40 -1.02
CA PHE A 401 23.96 11.55 -0.83
C PHE A 401 24.72 12.87 -0.72
N GLY A 402 26.07 12.81 -0.66
CA GLY A 402 26.92 13.97 -0.48
C GLY A 402 26.88 14.52 0.96
N ASP A 403 27.22 15.79 1.07
CA ASP A 403 27.29 16.49 2.34
C ASP A 403 25.94 17.10 2.71
N VAL A 404 25.44 16.73 3.88
CA VAL A 404 24.19 17.23 4.45
C VAL A 404 24.48 17.96 5.74
N THR A 405 23.98 19.19 5.87
CA THR A 405 24.12 20.01 7.06
C THR A 405 22.87 19.96 7.91
N LEU A 406 23.03 19.61 9.19
CA LEU A 406 21.93 19.54 10.16
C LEU A 406 22.11 20.56 11.27
N LYS A 407 21.03 21.21 11.68
CA LYS A 407 20.92 22.02 12.90
C LYS A 407 20.52 21.16 14.10
N GLN A 408 20.62 21.73 15.29
CA GLN A 408 20.04 21.11 16.49
C GLN A 408 18.52 20.95 16.32
N SER A 409 17.99 19.84 16.80
CA SER A 409 16.57 19.45 16.67
C SER A 409 16.06 19.22 15.23
N GLU A 410 16.90 19.43 14.22
CA GLU A 410 16.50 19.26 12.83
C GLU A 410 16.47 17.77 12.45
N LYS A 411 15.42 17.36 11.77
CA LYS A 411 15.31 16.05 11.15
C LYS A 411 15.40 16.20 9.63
N VAL A 412 16.39 15.55 9.05
CA VAL A 412 16.53 15.46 7.59
C VAL A 412 16.10 14.07 7.16
N VAL A 413 15.10 14.04 6.32
CA VAL A 413 14.60 12.79 5.73
C VAL A 413 15.30 12.56 4.39
N LEU A 414 15.89 11.39 4.24
CA LEU A 414 16.51 10.93 3.00
C LEU A 414 15.66 9.78 2.46
N GLU A 415 15.19 9.94 1.24
CA GLU A 415 14.34 8.96 0.61
C GLU A 415 14.91 8.47 -0.72
N LYS A 416 14.76 7.19 -1.01
CA LYS A 416 15.14 6.62 -2.29
C LYS A 416 14.29 5.40 -2.65
N SER A 417 13.90 5.32 -3.92
CA SER A 417 13.18 4.17 -4.47
C SER A 417 14.13 3.29 -5.28
N PHE A 418 14.08 1.98 -5.05
CA PHE A 418 14.84 0.97 -5.79
C PHE A 418 13.88 -0.08 -6.34
N ILE A 419 13.62 -0.02 -7.62
CA ILE A 419 12.68 -0.91 -8.31
C ILE A 419 13.49 -1.99 -9.03
N ALA A 420 13.17 -3.25 -8.75
CA ALA A 420 13.84 -4.38 -9.39
C ALA A 420 13.55 -4.39 -10.91
N PRO A 421 14.53 -4.79 -11.74
CA PRO A 421 14.27 -4.97 -13.16
C PRO A 421 13.08 -5.91 -13.40
N TYR A 422 12.30 -5.60 -14.42
CA TYR A 422 11.18 -6.44 -14.84
C TYR A 422 11.73 -7.78 -15.36
N SER A 423 11.40 -8.86 -14.66
CA SER A 423 11.62 -10.22 -15.20
C SER A 423 10.35 -10.64 -15.93
N GLN A 424 10.45 -10.80 -17.25
CA GLN A 424 9.39 -11.36 -18.08
C GLN A 424 9.02 -12.78 -17.68
#